data_566ce7087fbaf42536b3fc8d6853e83f
#
_entry.id   566ce7087fbaf42536b3fc8d6853e83f
#
_cell.length_a   1.000
_cell.length_b   1.000
_cell.length_c   1.000
_cell.angle_alpha   90.00
_cell.angle_beta   90.00
_cell.angle_gamma   90.00
#
_symmetry.space_group_name_H-M   'P 1'
#
loop_
_entity.id
_entity.type
_entity.pdbx_description
1 polymer ?
#
loop_
_entity_poly.entity_id
_entity_poly.type
_entity_poly.pdbx_seq_one_letter_code
_entity_poly.pdbx_strand_id
1 'polypeptide(L)'
;MAPSPTPADPGSPSAPLDPRTAVTVDHIVTARAAGAGVVKHTPVTSSAALSERGGSIVLKAENLQRTGSFKIRGAMTKIASLGGAAAQGVTAGSAGNHAQSLAFAARHAGVRCEIFVPRGAPIAKIAACRTYGATVVEGGDSLDEAVAAAQARAAAAGMSFCHPYDDPIVVAGQGTLGLELIEDLDDLRCVIVPLGGGGLASGIAIAVKTADPTTRVIGVQVAACAPYVTGDAPMGPVVTLADGIAVKRPGVVTRPLVEHWLDEIVVVDEEAVSDAMVLLMERAKLYVEGAGAVGVAALMAGLVEPSPDGSTCVVLSGGNVDLGVVPALIRRHETMAQRRLYVFARISDRPGGLARLLALFADHGANLIDVTHVRDGVDLHVRETAVQATLEVRGPDHAEAVIAAASAAGYDIRRTL
;
A
#
# COMPACT_ATOMS: atom_id res chain seq x y z
N MET A 1 11.68 -5.22 -61.27
CA MET A 1 12.23 -4.51 -60.09
C MET A 1 11.05 -3.98 -59.29
N ALA A 2 10.74 -4.57 -58.19
CA ALA A 2 9.72 -4.08 -57.26
C ALA A 2 10.34 -2.92 -56.42
N PRO A 3 9.58 -1.86 -56.13
CA PRO A 3 10.09 -0.75 -55.32
C PRO A 3 10.34 -1.20 -53.89
N SER A 4 11.50 -0.77 -53.34
CA SER A 4 11.84 -0.97 -51.94
C SER A 4 10.84 -0.26 -51.01
N PRO A 5 10.49 -0.82 -49.86
CA PRO A 5 9.60 -0.14 -48.92
C PRO A 5 10.29 1.10 -48.33
N THR A 6 9.59 2.22 -48.38
CA THR A 6 9.98 3.49 -47.76
C THR A 6 10.08 3.31 -46.23
N PRO A 7 11.12 3.81 -45.56
CA PRO A 7 11.17 3.77 -44.10
C PRO A 7 10.05 4.62 -43.52
N ALA A 8 9.39 4.08 -42.49
CA ALA A 8 8.31 4.77 -41.81
C ALA A 8 8.83 6.06 -41.13
N ASP A 9 8.08 7.12 -41.28
CA ASP A 9 8.32 8.43 -40.67
C ASP A 9 8.29 8.34 -39.15
N PRO A 10 9.35 8.72 -38.41
CA PRO A 10 9.40 8.63 -36.96
C PRO A 10 8.49 9.63 -36.21
N GLY A 11 7.68 10.42 -36.94
CA GLY A 11 6.79 11.45 -36.39
C GLY A 11 5.29 11.15 -36.47
N SER A 12 4.87 10.00 -37.03
CA SER A 12 3.45 9.65 -37.00
C SER A 12 3.01 9.25 -35.60
N PRO A 13 1.93 9.83 -35.02
CA PRO A 13 1.38 9.35 -33.77
C PRO A 13 1.01 7.86 -33.93
N SER A 14 1.62 6.99 -33.12
CA SER A 14 1.24 5.58 -33.10
C SER A 14 -0.27 5.48 -32.90
N ALA A 15 -0.94 4.60 -33.65
CA ALA A 15 -2.37 4.35 -33.47
C ALA A 15 -2.68 4.11 -31.98
N PRO A 16 -3.82 4.63 -31.48
CA PRO A 16 -4.20 4.42 -30.08
C PRO A 16 -4.23 2.92 -29.76
N LEU A 17 -3.67 2.56 -28.61
CA LEU A 17 -3.60 1.18 -28.13
C LEU A 17 -5.02 0.62 -27.98
N ASP A 18 -5.33 -0.51 -28.65
CA ASP A 18 -6.59 -1.20 -28.44
C ASP A 18 -6.53 -2.00 -27.12
N PRO A 19 -7.32 -1.64 -26.12
CA PRO A 19 -7.30 -2.30 -24.81
C PRO A 19 -7.74 -3.77 -24.85
N ARG A 20 -8.40 -4.21 -25.92
CA ARG A 20 -8.86 -5.61 -26.07
C ARG A 20 -7.76 -6.54 -26.57
N THR A 21 -6.76 -6.01 -27.23
CA THR A 21 -5.69 -6.79 -27.88
C THR A 21 -4.31 -6.53 -27.30
N ALA A 22 -4.11 -5.42 -26.60
CA ALA A 22 -2.82 -5.05 -26.00
C ALA A 22 -2.32 -6.08 -24.98
N VAL A 23 -3.23 -6.58 -24.14
CA VAL A 23 -3.00 -7.70 -23.22
C VAL A 23 -4.24 -8.59 -23.25
N THR A 24 -4.03 -9.89 -23.46
CA THR A 24 -5.11 -10.89 -23.53
C THR A 24 -4.94 -11.94 -22.44
N VAL A 25 -5.97 -12.75 -22.19
CA VAL A 25 -5.89 -13.88 -21.27
C VAL A 25 -4.81 -14.88 -21.70
N ASP A 26 -4.57 -15.08 -22.99
CA ASP A 26 -3.49 -15.96 -23.47
C ASP A 26 -2.10 -15.45 -23.09
N HIS A 27 -1.89 -14.14 -23.11
CA HIS A 27 -0.66 -13.52 -22.59
C HIS A 27 -0.51 -13.80 -21.09
N ILE A 28 -1.60 -13.74 -20.31
CA ILE A 28 -1.61 -14.01 -18.86
C ILE A 28 -1.31 -15.49 -18.57
N VAL A 29 -1.94 -16.40 -19.31
CA VAL A 29 -1.68 -17.85 -19.19
C VAL A 29 -0.22 -18.16 -19.53
N THR A 30 0.32 -17.55 -20.58
CA THR A 30 1.75 -17.68 -20.94
C THR A 30 2.66 -17.12 -19.82
N ALA A 31 2.30 -15.98 -19.25
CA ALA A 31 3.05 -15.34 -18.15
C ALA A 31 3.12 -16.21 -16.89
N ARG A 32 2.10 -17.03 -16.63
CA ARG A 32 2.08 -17.95 -15.48
C ARG A 32 3.25 -18.94 -15.50
N ALA A 33 3.64 -19.41 -16.68
CA ALA A 33 4.77 -20.32 -16.83
C ALA A 33 6.11 -19.69 -16.40
N ALA A 34 6.29 -18.40 -16.63
CA ALA A 34 7.50 -17.66 -16.23
C ALA A 34 7.69 -17.57 -14.71
N GLY A 35 6.62 -17.65 -13.94
CA GLY A 35 6.63 -17.66 -12.49
C GLY A 35 6.69 -19.04 -11.84
N ALA A 36 6.64 -20.11 -12.62
CA ALA A 36 6.55 -21.48 -12.12
C ALA A 36 7.68 -21.82 -11.13
N GLY A 37 7.32 -22.40 -9.98
CA GLY A 37 8.26 -22.76 -8.92
C GLY A 37 8.81 -21.59 -8.08
N VAL A 38 8.53 -20.33 -8.48
CA VAL A 38 8.99 -19.12 -7.79
C VAL A 38 7.82 -18.33 -7.20
N VAL A 39 6.89 -17.95 -8.03
CA VAL A 39 5.66 -17.25 -7.61
C VAL A 39 4.80 -18.21 -6.80
N LYS A 40 4.40 -17.78 -5.61
CA LYS A 40 3.51 -18.57 -4.75
C LYS A 40 2.07 -18.42 -5.22
N HIS A 41 1.31 -19.50 -5.20
CA HIS A 41 -0.15 -19.43 -5.14
C HIS A 41 -0.50 -18.93 -3.73
N THR A 42 -0.90 -17.66 -3.60
CA THR A 42 -1.15 -17.06 -2.29
C THR A 42 -2.52 -17.46 -1.76
N PRO A 43 -2.68 -17.58 -0.43
CA PRO A 43 -3.96 -18.02 0.12
C PRO A 43 -5.07 -16.98 -0.08
N VAL A 44 -6.29 -17.49 -0.22
CA VAL A 44 -7.53 -16.77 -0.02
C VAL A 44 -8.06 -17.10 1.37
N THR A 45 -8.34 -16.09 2.18
CA THR A 45 -8.82 -16.26 3.56
C THR A 45 -10.12 -15.49 3.77
N SER A 46 -11.10 -16.10 4.45
CA SER A 46 -12.34 -15.41 4.84
C SER A 46 -12.06 -14.38 5.94
N SER A 47 -12.83 -13.29 5.96
CA SER A 47 -12.77 -12.28 7.01
C SER A 47 -14.14 -12.12 7.66
N ALA A 48 -14.34 -12.78 8.80
CA ALA A 48 -15.60 -12.64 9.56
C ALA A 48 -15.89 -11.18 9.94
N ALA A 49 -14.87 -10.44 10.39
CA ALA A 49 -15.03 -9.04 10.81
C ALA A 49 -15.48 -8.10 9.67
N LEU A 50 -15.11 -8.39 8.43
CA LEU A 50 -15.58 -7.62 7.26
C LEU A 50 -16.94 -8.14 6.77
N SER A 51 -17.19 -9.45 6.84
CA SER A 51 -18.45 -10.07 6.41
C SER A 51 -19.64 -9.69 7.30
N GLU A 52 -19.44 -9.21 8.52
CA GLU A 52 -20.48 -8.61 9.36
C GLU A 52 -21.17 -7.40 8.68
N ARG A 53 -20.53 -6.77 7.71
CA ARG A 53 -21.05 -5.64 6.91
C ARG A 53 -21.96 -6.08 5.75
N GLY A 54 -22.10 -7.38 5.53
CA GLY A 54 -22.87 -8.02 4.47
C GLY A 54 -22.00 -8.78 3.46
N GLY A 55 -22.55 -9.86 2.91
CA GLY A 55 -21.92 -10.68 1.88
C GLY A 55 -20.75 -11.55 2.38
N SER A 56 -20.20 -12.35 1.47
CA SER A 56 -19.00 -13.17 1.69
C SER A 56 -17.75 -12.37 1.31
N ILE A 57 -16.96 -11.95 2.30
CA ILE A 57 -15.73 -11.19 2.04
C ILE A 57 -14.53 -12.07 2.27
N VAL A 58 -13.67 -12.15 1.24
CA VAL A 58 -12.42 -12.90 1.25
C VAL A 58 -11.23 -12.01 0.90
N LEU A 59 -10.06 -12.36 1.40
CA LEU A 59 -8.81 -11.61 1.26
C LEU A 59 -7.81 -12.44 0.48
N LYS A 60 -7.34 -11.97 -0.67
CA LYS A 60 -6.24 -12.56 -1.44
C LYS A 60 -4.92 -11.99 -0.92
N ALA A 61 -4.13 -12.81 -0.24
CA ALA A 61 -3.01 -12.38 0.57
C ALA A 61 -1.68 -12.27 -0.20
N GLU A 62 -1.55 -11.32 -1.13
CA GLU A 62 -0.29 -11.04 -1.85
C GLU A 62 0.79 -10.38 -0.96
N ASN A 63 0.43 -9.93 0.24
CA ASN A 63 1.40 -9.57 1.28
C ASN A 63 2.25 -10.77 1.74
N LEU A 64 1.80 -12.00 1.53
CA LEU A 64 2.54 -13.25 1.81
C LEU A 64 3.32 -13.79 0.60
N GLN A 65 3.27 -13.09 -0.53
CA GLN A 65 4.00 -13.43 -1.74
C GLN A 65 5.52 -13.30 -1.53
N ARG A 66 6.33 -13.93 -2.39
CA ARG A 66 7.77 -13.69 -2.42
C ARG A 66 8.06 -12.20 -2.56
N THR A 67 9.10 -11.71 -1.91
CA THR A 67 9.43 -10.28 -1.82
C THR A 67 8.35 -9.41 -1.15
N GLY A 68 7.34 -10.01 -0.51
CA GLY A 68 6.30 -9.32 0.26
C GLY A 68 5.27 -8.59 -0.59
N SER A 69 5.15 -8.84 -1.90
CA SER A 69 4.14 -8.20 -2.76
C SER A 69 3.93 -8.90 -4.09
N PHE A 70 2.80 -8.62 -4.73
CA PHE A 70 2.44 -9.11 -6.07
C PHE A 70 3.46 -8.79 -7.16
N LYS A 71 4.32 -7.79 -6.97
CA LYS A 71 5.26 -7.28 -7.99
C LYS A 71 6.18 -8.35 -8.57
N ILE A 72 6.46 -9.41 -7.83
CA ILE A 72 7.29 -10.52 -8.31
C ILE A 72 6.68 -11.22 -9.54
N ARG A 73 5.35 -11.26 -9.69
CA ARG A 73 4.64 -11.87 -10.81
C ARG A 73 5.07 -11.23 -12.13
N GLY A 74 4.91 -9.91 -12.24
CA GLY A 74 5.33 -9.16 -13.42
C GLY A 74 6.84 -9.08 -13.60
N ALA A 75 7.62 -9.06 -12.51
CA ALA A 75 9.07 -9.06 -12.59
C ALA A 75 9.63 -10.37 -13.19
N MET A 76 9.12 -11.52 -12.76
CA MET A 76 9.50 -12.83 -13.31
C MET A 76 9.13 -12.93 -14.79
N THR A 77 7.91 -12.52 -15.14
CA THR A 77 7.43 -12.52 -16.53
C THR A 77 8.31 -11.61 -17.42
N LYS A 78 8.62 -10.40 -16.92
CA LYS A 78 9.48 -9.47 -17.66
C LYS A 78 10.87 -10.02 -17.90
N ILE A 79 11.54 -10.54 -16.86
CA ILE A 79 12.86 -11.13 -17.01
C ILE A 79 12.84 -12.30 -18.00
N ALA A 80 11.87 -13.20 -17.90
CA ALA A 80 11.75 -14.35 -18.80
C ALA A 80 11.54 -13.93 -20.24
N SER A 81 10.78 -12.85 -20.49
CA SER A 81 10.50 -12.35 -21.84
C SER A 81 11.69 -11.74 -22.57
N LEU A 82 12.73 -11.32 -21.82
CA LEU A 82 13.91 -10.67 -22.42
C LEU A 82 14.80 -11.67 -23.17
N GLY A 83 14.78 -12.96 -22.80
CA GLY A 83 15.62 -13.95 -23.46
C GLY A 83 17.10 -13.50 -23.53
N GLY A 84 17.71 -13.52 -24.71
CA GLY A 84 19.08 -13.07 -24.92
C GLY A 84 19.33 -11.59 -24.61
N ALA A 85 18.31 -10.73 -24.66
CA ALA A 85 18.46 -9.30 -24.32
C ALA A 85 18.75 -9.08 -22.83
N ALA A 86 18.46 -10.07 -21.96
CA ALA A 86 18.82 -10.01 -20.56
C ALA A 86 20.33 -10.05 -20.30
N ALA A 87 21.15 -10.48 -21.26
CA ALA A 87 22.60 -10.66 -21.11
C ALA A 87 23.32 -9.34 -20.71
N GLN A 88 22.83 -8.19 -21.15
CA GLN A 88 23.38 -6.88 -20.79
C GLN A 88 22.93 -6.41 -19.40
N GLY A 89 21.95 -7.09 -18.79
CA GLY A 89 21.38 -6.75 -17.51
C GLY A 89 20.09 -5.95 -17.62
N VAL A 90 19.49 -5.72 -16.45
CA VAL A 90 18.24 -4.96 -16.31
C VAL A 90 18.41 -3.79 -15.36
N THR A 91 17.57 -2.76 -15.53
CA THR A 91 17.57 -1.60 -14.64
C THR A 91 16.15 -1.10 -14.39
N ALA A 92 15.94 -0.47 -13.23
CA ALA A 92 14.71 0.22 -12.89
C ALA A 92 14.97 1.38 -11.94
N GLY A 93 14.09 2.40 -11.99
CA GLY A 93 14.01 3.46 -10.99
C GLY A 93 12.87 3.15 -10.02
N SER A 94 13.19 2.71 -8.81
CA SER A 94 12.20 2.40 -7.77
C SER A 94 12.85 2.16 -6.42
N ALA A 95 12.26 2.72 -5.35
CA ALA A 95 12.68 2.45 -3.98
C ALA A 95 11.72 1.49 -3.22
N GLY A 96 10.75 0.87 -3.91
CA GLY A 96 9.69 0.07 -3.29
C GLY A 96 9.66 -1.38 -3.76
N ASN A 97 8.44 -1.93 -3.80
CA ASN A 97 8.16 -3.34 -4.12
C ASN A 97 8.68 -3.78 -5.49
N HIS A 98 8.67 -2.87 -6.48
CA HIS A 98 9.19 -3.19 -7.82
C HIS A 98 10.69 -3.43 -7.82
N ALA A 99 11.46 -2.58 -7.11
CA ALA A 99 12.90 -2.72 -6.99
C ALA A 99 13.30 -4.07 -6.41
N GLN A 100 12.68 -4.45 -5.29
CA GLN A 100 12.96 -5.73 -4.62
C GLN A 100 12.57 -6.92 -5.50
N SER A 101 11.42 -6.85 -6.15
CA SER A 101 10.93 -7.92 -7.01
C SER A 101 11.78 -8.10 -8.27
N LEU A 102 12.23 -6.99 -8.89
CA LEU A 102 13.13 -7.05 -10.05
C LEU A 102 14.52 -7.58 -9.64
N ALA A 103 15.07 -7.11 -8.52
CA ALA A 103 16.33 -7.61 -8.00
C ALA A 103 16.30 -9.13 -7.73
N PHE A 104 15.21 -9.60 -7.11
CA PHE A 104 15.00 -11.03 -6.87
C PHE A 104 14.88 -11.80 -8.19
N ALA A 105 14.06 -11.36 -9.12
CA ALA A 105 13.84 -12.04 -10.41
C ALA A 105 15.13 -12.09 -11.24
N ALA A 106 15.88 -10.99 -11.27
CA ALA A 106 17.16 -10.93 -11.95
C ALA A 106 18.19 -11.89 -11.34
N ARG A 107 18.29 -11.93 -9.99
CA ARG A 107 19.15 -12.91 -9.29
C ARG A 107 18.78 -14.34 -9.63
N HIS A 108 17.48 -14.65 -9.64
CA HIS A 108 16.99 -15.99 -9.96
C HIS A 108 17.38 -16.43 -11.38
N ALA A 109 17.36 -15.49 -12.33
CA ALA A 109 17.73 -15.73 -13.72
C ALA A 109 19.24 -15.57 -14.00
N GLY A 110 20.06 -15.22 -13.00
CA GLY A 110 21.51 -14.95 -13.20
C GLY A 110 21.79 -13.67 -13.99
N VAL A 111 20.87 -12.71 -13.99
CA VAL A 111 20.93 -11.45 -14.74
C VAL A 111 21.42 -10.32 -13.83
N ARG A 112 22.33 -9.47 -14.34
CA ARG A 112 22.78 -8.26 -13.63
C ARG A 112 21.62 -7.29 -13.47
N CYS A 113 21.47 -6.71 -12.27
CA CYS A 113 20.41 -5.76 -11.95
C CYS A 113 20.99 -4.48 -11.33
N GLU A 114 20.61 -3.32 -11.89
CA GLU A 114 20.94 -2.00 -11.36
C GLU A 114 19.63 -1.27 -10.98
N ILE A 115 19.50 -0.90 -9.71
CA ILE A 115 18.32 -0.19 -9.17
C ILE A 115 18.70 1.24 -8.83
N PHE A 116 18.01 2.19 -9.40
CA PHE A 116 18.16 3.62 -9.12
C PHE A 116 17.11 4.07 -8.11
N VAL A 117 17.60 4.75 -7.05
CA VAL A 117 16.74 5.25 -5.97
C VAL A 117 17.07 6.71 -5.67
N PRO A 118 16.09 7.53 -5.25
CA PRO A 118 16.37 8.89 -4.82
C PRO A 118 17.21 8.91 -3.54
N ARG A 119 17.91 10.02 -3.31
CA ARG A 119 18.58 10.27 -2.03
C ARG A 119 17.54 10.26 -0.90
N GLY A 120 17.88 9.63 0.21
CA GLY A 120 16.97 9.51 1.35
C GLY A 120 15.92 8.39 1.23
N ALA A 121 16.02 7.51 0.23
CA ALA A 121 15.19 6.31 0.20
C ALA A 121 15.39 5.45 1.47
N PRO A 122 14.34 4.77 1.97
CA PRO A 122 14.41 4.00 3.21
C PRO A 122 15.52 2.94 3.17
N ILE A 123 16.41 2.97 4.18
CA ILE A 123 17.59 2.10 4.26
C ILE A 123 17.21 0.61 4.18
N ALA A 124 16.10 0.23 4.83
CA ALA A 124 15.61 -1.14 4.82
C ALA A 124 15.26 -1.62 3.39
N LYS A 125 14.64 -0.77 2.57
CA LYS A 125 14.27 -1.09 1.18
C LYS A 125 15.52 -1.21 0.29
N ILE A 126 16.52 -0.34 0.51
CA ILE A 126 17.83 -0.42 -0.17
C ILE A 126 18.57 -1.72 0.21
N ALA A 127 18.63 -2.03 1.51
CA ALA A 127 19.27 -3.24 2.01
C ALA A 127 18.63 -4.51 1.43
N ALA A 128 17.32 -4.56 1.30
CA ALA A 128 16.61 -5.68 0.67
C ALA A 128 17.03 -5.87 -0.80
N CYS A 129 17.14 -4.81 -1.59
CA CYS A 129 17.64 -4.90 -2.97
C CYS A 129 19.08 -5.43 -3.05
N ARG A 130 19.97 -4.94 -2.17
CA ARG A 130 21.35 -5.41 -2.07
C ARG A 130 21.44 -6.89 -1.66
N THR A 131 20.56 -7.35 -0.76
CA THR A 131 20.47 -8.77 -0.36
C THR A 131 20.10 -9.66 -1.54
N TYR A 132 19.32 -9.17 -2.48
CA TYR A 132 19.02 -9.87 -3.73
C TYR A 132 20.11 -9.68 -4.81
N GLY A 133 21.25 -9.06 -4.48
CA GLY A 133 22.41 -8.94 -5.38
C GLY A 133 22.32 -7.80 -6.40
N ALA A 134 21.36 -6.89 -6.27
CA ALA A 134 21.29 -5.73 -7.14
C ALA A 134 22.35 -4.67 -6.75
N THR A 135 22.90 -4.01 -7.74
CA THR A 135 23.67 -2.77 -7.56
C THR A 135 22.67 -1.63 -7.35
N VAL A 136 22.71 -0.99 -6.18
CA VAL A 136 21.85 0.17 -5.89
C VAL A 136 22.61 1.45 -6.09
N VAL A 137 22.09 2.30 -6.97
CA VAL A 137 22.63 3.63 -7.31
C VAL A 137 21.73 4.68 -6.69
N GLU A 138 22.25 5.38 -5.69
CA GLU A 138 21.56 6.46 -5.00
C GLU A 138 21.86 7.79 -5.69
N GLY A 139 20.82 8.52 -6.12
CA GLY A 139 21.00 9.80 -6.82
C GLY A 139 19.67 10.47 -7.17
N GLY A 140 19.73 11.79 -7.39
CA GLY A 140 18.53 12.61 -7.57
C GLY A 140 17.76 12.83 -6.28
N ASP A 141 16.77 13.73 -6.32
CA ASP A 141 15.96 14.12 -5.15
C ASP A 141 14.51 13.62 -5.25
N SER A 142 14.17 12.98 -6.37
CA SER A 142 12.83 12.45 -6.64
C SER A 142 12.86 11.07 -7.29
N LEU A 143 11.73 10.36 -7.21
CA LEU A 143 11.56 9.09 -7.92
C LEU A 143 11.60 9.28 -9.44
N ASP A 144 11.07 10.41 -9.93
CA ASP A 144 11.08 10.71 -11.37
C ASP A 144 12.51 10.86 -11.90
N GLU A 145 13.41 11.50 -11.12
CA GLU A 145 14.84 11.59 -11.46
C GLU A 145 15.53 10.23 -11.41
N ALA A 146 15.22 9.39 -10.43
CA ALA A 146 15.73 8.04 -10.36
C ALA A 146 15.28 7.18 -11.57
N VAL A 147 14.03 7.32 -12.01
CA VAL A 147 13.52 6.68 -13.22
C VAL A 147 14.26 7.18 -14.46
N ALA A 148 14.42 8.49 -14.62
CA ALA A 148 15.15 9.08 -15.75
C ALA A 148 16.61 8.60 -15.79
N ALA A 149 17.28 8.53 -14.63
CA ALA A 149 18.65 8.02 -14.53
C ALA A 149 18.72 6.53 -14.93
N ALA A 150 17.77 5.70 -14.50
CA ALA A 150 17.69 4.30 -14.89
C ALA A 150 17.50 4.13 -16.42
N GLN A 151 16.63 4.94 -17.03
CA GLN A 151 16.42 4.94 -18.48
C GLN A 151 17.67 5.37 -19.25
N ALA A 152 18.34 6.44 -18.81
CA ALA A 152 19.61 6.89 -19.41
C ALA A 152 20.68 5.81 -19.31
N ARG A 153 20.76 5.12 -18.16
CA ARG A 153 21.69 3.99 -17.95
C ARG A 153 21.36 2.82 -18.88
N ALA A 154 20.08 2.49 -19.03
CA ALA A 154 19.64 1.46 -19.96
C ALA A 154 20.12 1.75 -21.38
N ALA A 155 19.89 2.96 -21.88
CA ALA A 155 20.29 3.38 -23.21
C ALA A 155 21.83 3.34 -23.40
N ALA A 156 22.59 3.85 -22.40
CA ALA A 156 24.07 3.93 -22.47
C ALA A 156 24.76 2.57 -22.40
N ALA A 157 24.18 1.59 -21.68
CA ALA A 157 24.81 0.28 -21.45
C ALA A 157 24.12 -0.87 -22.18
N GLY A 158 23.11 -0.62 -23.01
CA GLY A 158 22.35 -1.65 -23.70
C GLY A 158 21.54 -2.54 -22.75
N MET A 159 21.26 -2.07 -21.50
CA MET A 159 20.46 -2.78 -20.54
C MET A 159 18.96 -2.63 -20.85
N SER A 160 18.16 -3.56 -20.35
CA SER A 160 16.69 -3.45 -20.46
C SER A 160 16.13 -2.66 -19.27
N PHE A 161 15.46 -1.53 -19.55
CA PHE A 161 14.66 -0.82 -18.54
C PHE A 161 13.38 -1.59 -18.26
N CYS A 162 13.11 -1.90 -16.99
CA CYS A 162 11.93 -2.63 -16.56
C CYS A 162 10.95 -1.67 -15.86
N HIS A 163 9.87 -1.34 -16.58
CA HIS A 163 8.85 -0.43 -16.04
C HIS A 163 8.01 -1.10 -14.95
N PRO A 164 7.67 -0.42 -13.83
CA PRO A 164 6.96 -1.03 -12.70
C PRO A 164 5.50 -1.43 -12.97
N TYR A 165 4.87 -0.93 -14.03
CA TYR A 165 3.46 -1.19 -14.36
C TYR A 165 3.11 -0.96 -15.84
N ASP A 166 3.73 0.02 -16.52
CA ASP A 166 3.35 0.46 -17.87
C ASP A 166 4.08 -0.35 -18.95
N ASP A 167 3.84 -1.65 -18.95
CA ASP A 167 4.43 -2.63 -19.88
C ASP A 167 3.44 -3.80 -20.01
N PRO A 168 3.00 -4.15 -21.24
CA PRO A 168 2.05 -5.23 -21.49
C PRO A 168 2.47 -6.57 -20.87
N ILE A 169 3.78 -6.85 -20.85
CA ILE A 169 4.33 -8.09 -20.30
C ILE A 169 4.22 -8.08 -18.76
N VAL A 170 4.47 -6.93 -18.14
CA VAL A 170 4.30 -6.76 -16.70
C VAL A 170 2.81 -6.89 -16.34
N VAL A 171 1.91 -6.26 -17.09
CA VAL A 171 0.46 -6.40 -16.89
C VAL A 171 0.02 -7.84 -16.98
N ALA A 172 0.48 -8.59 -18.00
CA ALA A 172 0.17 -10.01 -18.15
C ALA A 172 0.67 -10.83 -16.95
N GLY A 173 1.87 -10.55 -16.47
CA GLY A 173 2.42 -11.18 -15.26
C GLY A 173 1.57 -10.93 -14.01
N GLN A 174 1.11 -9.67 -13.81
CA GLN A 174 0.22 -9.34 -12.69
C GLN A 174 -1.15 -10.01 -12.81
N GLY A 175 -1.64 -10.17 -14.04
CA GLY A 175 -2.91 -10.83 -14.34
C GLY A 175 -2.96 -12.31 -13.91
N THR A 176 -1.81 -12.95 -13.70
CA THR A 176 -1.76 -14.34 -13.18
C THR A 176 -2.44 -14.49 -11.82
N LEU A 177 -2.54 -13.39 -11.04
CA LEU A 177 -3.32 -13.37 -9.81
C LEU A 177 -4.82 -13.55 -10.09
N GLY A 178 -5.34 -12.95 -11.16
CA GLY A 178 -6.73 -13.14 -11.60
C GLY A 178 -7.05 -14.59 -11.96
N LEU A 179 -6.10 -15.34 -12.56
CA LEU A 179 -6.28 -16.78 -12.80
C LEU A 179 -6.41 -17.55 -11.49
N GLU A 180 -5.59 -17.22 -10.46
CA GLU A 180 -5.71 -17.85 -9.14
C GLU A 180 -7.07 -17.55 -8.49
N LEU A 181 -7.61 -16.33 -8.64
CA LEU A 181 -8.92 -15.96 -8.09
C LEU A 181 -10.05 -16.80 -8.70
N ILE A 182 -9.98 -17.04 -10.02
CA ILE A 182 -10.95 -17.89 -10.72
C ILE A 182 -10.84 -19.36 -10.26
N GLU A 183 -9.63 -19.84 -9.98
CA GLU A 183 -9.37 -21.19 -9.50
C GLU A 183 -9.78 -21.39 -8.02
N ASP A 184 -9.62 -20.34 -7.20
CA ASP A 184 -9.87 -20.40 -5.75
C ASP A 184 -11.35 -20.15 -5.38
N LEU A 185 -12.14 -19.47 -6.24
CA LEU A 185 -13.46 -18.95 -5.91
C LEU A 185 -14.48 -19.23 -7.03
N ASP A 186 -15.28 -20.26 -6.85
CA ASP A 186 -16.34 -20.63 -7.82
C ASP A 186 -17.47 -19.59 -7.90
N ASP A 187 -17.65 -18.80 -6.85
CA ASP A 187 -18.73 -17.79 -6.69
C ASP A 187 -18.23 -16.36 -6.71
N LEU A 188 -17.08 -16.07 -7.35
CA LEU A 188 -16.49 -14.73 -7.42
C LEU A 188 -17.42 -13.76 -8.16
N ARG A 189 -17.84 -12.67 -7.50
CA ARG A 189 -18.71 -11.63 -8.07
C ARG A 189 -18.11 -10.24 -8.07
N CYS A 190 -17.17 -9.98 -7.17
CA CYS A 190 -16.54 -8.68 -7.05
C CYS A 190 -15.07 -8.83 -6.67
N VAL A 191 -14.19 -8.05 -7.31
CA VAL A 191 -12.77 -7.95 -6.94
C VAL A 191 -12.45 -6.48 -6.67
N ILE A 192 -11.94 -6.20 -5.48
CA ILE A 192 -11.49 -4.86 -5.08
C ILE A 192 -9.97 -4.84 -5.12
N VAL A 193 -9.41 -3.97 -5.95
CA VAL A 193 -7.98 -3.96 -6.27
C VAL A 193 -7.36 -2.59 -6.02
N PRO A 194 -6.20 -2.49 -5.35
CA PRO A 194 -5.44 -1.25 -5.26
C PRO A 194 -5.04 -0.72 -6.65
N LEU A 195 -5.31 0.56 -6.91
CA LEU A 195 -5.07 1.21 -8.19
C LEU A 195 -4.01 2.32 -8.10
N GLY A 196 -2.76 1.98 -8.40
CA GLY A 196 -1.71 2.96 -8.63
C GLY A 196 -1.51 3.20 -10.12
N GLY A 197 -0.46 2.63 -10.71
CA GLY A 197 -0.20 2.73 -12.16
C GLY A 197 -1.07 1.87 -13.06
N GLY A 198 -1.99 1.07 -12.54
CA GLY A 198 -2.98 0.32 -13.29
C GLY A 198 -2.59 -1.13 -13.66
N GLY A 199 -1.31 -1.51 -13.60
CA GLY A 199 -0.87 -2.82 -14.10
C GLY A 199 -1.48 -4.03 -13.40
N LEU A 200 -1.66 -3.99 -12.06
CA LEU A 200 -2.31 -5.06 -11.30
C LEU A 200 -3.80 -5.13 -11.62
N ALA A 201 -4.48 -3.99 -11.50
CA ALA A 201 -5.92 -3.91 -11.68
C ALA A 201 -6.35 -4.31 -13.09
N SER A 202 -5.64 -3.83 -14.12
CA SER A 202 -5.88 -4.23 -15.51
C SER A 202 -5.66 -5.73 -15.72
N GLY A 203 -4.53 -6.27 -15.24
CA GLY A 203 -4.22 -7.67 -15.42
C GLY A 203 -5.27 -8.60 -14.78
N ILE A 204 -5.69 -8.29 -13.54
CA ILE A 204 -6.76 -9.02 -12.86
C ILE A 204 -8.07 -8.91 -13.62
N ALA A 205 -8.46 -7.67 -14.01
CA ALA A 205 -9.73 -7.43 -14.69
C ALA A 205 -9.81 -8.19 -16.03
N ILE A 206 -8.74 -8.21 -16.83
CA ILE A 206 -8.67 -8.99 -18.06
C ILE A 206 -8.91 -10.47 -17.77
N ALA A 207 -8.25 -11.06 -16.78
CA ALA A 207 -8.40 -12.46 -16.45
C ALA A 207 -9.82 -12.79 -15.99
N VAL A 208 -10.33 -12.09 -14.97
CA VAL A 208 -11.63 -12.44 -14.35
C VAL A 208 -12.81 -12.12 -15.27
N LYS A 209 -12.79 -10.99 -16.00
CA LYS A 209 -13.88 -10.64 -16.93
C LYS A 209 -13.88 -11.43 -18.23
N THR A 210 -12.75 -12.01 -18.62
CA THR A 210 -12.73 -12.95 -19.74
C THR A 210 -13.39 -14.27 -19.32
N ALA A 211 -13.26 -14.70 -18.06
CA ALA A 211 -13.90 -15.89 -17.54
C ALA A 211 -15.40 -15.65 -17.24
N ASP A 212 -15.72 -14.56 -16.56
CA ASP A 212 -17.10 -14.12 -16.28
C ASP A 212 -17.22 -12.60 -16.43
N PRO A 213 -17.79 -12.09 -17.53
CA PRO A 213 -17.95 -10.65 -17.77
C PRO A 213 -18.81 -9.93 -16.72
N THR A 214 -19.59 -10.65 -15.92
CA THR A 214 -20.47 -10.09 -14.86
C THR A 214 -19.71 -9.80 -13.58
N THR A 215 -18.52 -10.35 -13.38
CA THR A 215 -17.67 -10.07 -12.22
C THR A 215 -17.27 -8.61 -12.21
N ARG A 216 -17.62 -7.88 -11.16
CA ARG A 216 -17.25 -6.48 -10.97
C ARG A 216 -15.78 -6.36 -10.56
N VAL A 217 -15.05 -5.40 -11.16
CA VAL A 217 -13.68 -5.07 -10.74
C VAL A 217 -13.60 -3.60 -10.39
N ILE A 218 -13.31 -3.33 -9.13
CA ILE A 218 -13.29 -1.98 -8.55
C ILE A 218 -11.86 -1.59 -8.20
N GLY A 219 -11.39 -0.49 -8.78
CA GLY A 219 -10.09 0.10 -8.47
C GLY A 219 -10.19 1.03 -7.26
N VAL A 220 -9.20 0.99 -6.35
CA VAL A 220 -9.18 1.90 -5.20
C VAL A 220 -7.92 2.74 -5.23
N GLN A 221 -8.10 4.07 -5.25
CA GLN A 221 -7.05 5.07 -5.11
C GLN A 221 -7.09 5.74 -3.73
N VAL A 222 -6.03 6.44 -3.36
CA VAL A 222 -5.97 7.26 -2.14
C VAL A 222 -6.14 8.74 -2.49
N ALA A 223 -6.81 9.50 -1.64
CA ALA A 223 -7.15 10.91 -1.89
C ALA A 223 -5.92 11.80 -2.16
N ALA A 224 -4.78 11.48 -1.53
CA ALA A 224 -3.53 12.18 -1.75
C ALA A 224 -2.98 12.01 -3.20
N CYS A 225 -3.41 10.97 -3.94
CA CYS A 225 -2.98 10.70 -5.31
C CYS A 225 -4.01 9.85 -6.05
N ALA A 226 -4.98 10.50 -6.72
CA ALA A 226 -6.08 9.84 -7.42
C ALA A 226 -6.23 10.28 -8.89
N PRO A 227 -5.17 10.20 -9.74
CA PRO A 227 -5.18 10.80 -11.07
C PRO A 227 -6.17 10.14 -12.05
N TYR A 228 -6.62 8.91 -11.79
CA TYR A 228 -7.67 8.30 -12.62
C TYR A 228 -9.06 8.93 -12.40
N VAL A 229 -9.28 9.54 -11.22
CA VAL A 229 -10.54 10.21 -10.88
C VAL A 229 -10.43 11.71 -11.10
N THR A 230 -9.34 12.34 -10.67
CA THR A 230 -9.17 13.80 -10.78
C THR A 230 -8.76 14.25 -12.17
N GLY A 231 -8.18 13.38 -12.98
CA GLY A 231 -7.58 13.72 -14.28
C GLY A 231 -6.21 14.39 -14.18
N ASP A 232 -5.86 14.93 -13.02
CA ASP A 232 -4.67 15.72 -12.78
C ASP A 232 -3.65 14.99 -11.90
N ALA A 233 -2.37 15.20 -12.22
CA ALA A 233 -1.28 14.76 -11.35
C ALA A 233 -1.17 15.72 -10.14
N PRO A 234 -1.04 15.22 -8.90
CA PRO A 234 -0.83 16.09 -7.75
C PRO A 234 0.48 16.85 -7.88
N MET A 235 0.44 18.14 -7.53
CA MET A 235 1.63 19.01 -7.51
C MET A 235 2.49 18.70 -6.26
N GLY A 236 3.81 18.66 -6.45
CA GLY A 236 4.75 18.46 -5.34
C GLY A 236 4.85 17.02 -4.83
N PRO A 237 5.51 16.81 -3.67
CA PRO A 237 5.62 15.51 -3.03
C PRO A 237 4.25 14.98 -2.55
N VAL A 238 3.99 13.70 -2.76
CA VAL A 238 2.81 13.02 -2.22
C VAL A 238 3.21 12.34 -0.91
N VAL A 239 2.51 12.68 0.17
CA VAL A 239 2.68 12.05 1.49
C VAL A 239 1.44 11.20 1.77
N THR A 240 1.61 9.89 1.86
CA THR A 240 0.52 8.94 2.09
C THR A 240 1.05 7.63 2.68
N LEU A 241 0.24 6.95 3.48
CA LEU A 241 0.47 5.58 3.95
C LEU A 241 0.46 4.59 2.77
N ALA A 242 -0.28 4.92 1.70
CA ALA A 242 -0.43 4.10 0.51
C ALA A 242 0.63 4.44 -0.57
N ASP A 243 1.89 4.60 -0.18
CA ASP A 243 3.02 4.98 -1.06
C ASP A 243 3.15 4.08 -2.30
N GLY A 244 2.85 2.78 -2.17
CA GLY A 244 2.90 1.80 -3.26
C GLY A 244 1.92 2.07 -4.41
N ILE A 245 0.88 2.89 -4.20
CA ILE A 245 -0.08 3.32 -5.23
C ILE A 245 -0.05 4.83 -5.50
N ALA A 246 0.87 5.58 -4.90
CA ALA A 246 1.02 7.03 -5.13
C ALA A 246 1.67 7.34 -6.49
N VAL A 247 1.01 6.91 -7.55
CA VAL A 247 1.46 7.07 -8.94
C VAL A 247 0.79 8.30 -9.55
N LYS A 248 1.57 9.36 -9.76
CA LYS A 248 1.06 10.66 -10.21
C LYS A 248 0.45 10.66 -11.61
N ARG A 249 0.92 9.79 -12.48
CA ARG A 249 0.47 9.74 -13.88
C ARG A 249 0.10 8.32 -14.28
N PRO A 250 -1.12 8.10 -14.77
CA PRO A 250 -1.47 6.84 -15.42
C PRO A 250 -0.51 6.54 -16.57
N GLY A 251 -0.25 5.26 -16.81
CA GLY A 251 0.62 4.82 -17.89
C GLY A 251 -0.04 4.96 -19.27
N VAL A 252 0.77 4.95 -20.31
CA VAL A 252 0.29 5.00 -21.70
C VAL A 252 -0.40 3.69 -22.09
N VAL A 253 0.13 2.57 -21.61
CA VAL A 253 -0.45 1.23 -21.82
C VAL A 253 -1.59 0.96 -20.84
N THR A 254 -1.37 1.27 -19.56
CA THR A 254 -2.31 0.85 -18.51
C THR A 254 -3.56 1.72 -18.43
N ARG A 255 -3.50 3.00 -18.81
CA ARG A 255 -4.68 3.88 -18.76
C ARG A 255 -5.84 3.38 -19.62
N PRO A 256 -5.66 3.08 -20.92
CA PRO A 256 -6.74 2.52 -21.73
C PRO A 256 -7.27 1.18 -21.22
N LEU A 257 -6.39 0.35 -20.61
CA LEU A 257 -6.79 -0.92 -20.02
C LEU A 257 -7.67 -0.71 -18.80
N VAL A 258 -7.30 0.20 -17.89
CA VAL A 258 -8.10 0.55 -16.71
C VAL A 258 -9.46 1.11 -17.13
N GLU A 259 -9.48 2.08 -18.04
CA GLU A 259 -10.70 2.73 -18.51
C GLU A 259 -11.66 1.74 -19.22
N HIS A 260 -11.15 0.67 -19.81
CA HIS A 260 -11.95 -0.34 -20.50
C HIS A 260 -12.41 -1.49 -19.60
N TRP A 261 -11.56 -1.95 -18.69
CA TRP A 261 -11.78 -3.21 -17.97
C TRP A 261 -12.30 -3.05 -16.55
N LEU A 262 -12.11 -1.90 -15.90
CA LEU A 262 -12.66 -1.67 -14.56
C LEU A 262 -14.08 -1.10 -14.65
N ASP A 263 -14.94 -1.52 -13.69
CA ASP A 263 -16.31 -1.05 -13.63
C ASP A 263 -16.42 0.27 -12.86
N GLU A 264 -15.56 0.47 -11.88
CA GLU A 264 -15.63 1.59 -10.96
C GLU A 264 -14.25 1.90 -10.38
N ILE A 265 -14.04 3.18 -10.01
CA ILE A 265 -12.86 3.62 -9.27
C ILE A 265 -13.34 4.47 -8.11
N VAL A 266 -12.96 4.07 -6.89
CA VAL A 266 -13.28 4.79 -5.66
C VAL A 266 -12.01 5.36 -5.02
N VAL A 267 -12.19 6.37 -4.16
CA VAL A 267 -11.09 7.07 -3.49
C VAL A 267 -11.29 7.02 -1.98
N VAL A 268 -10.29 6.54 -1.26
CA VAL A 268 -10.26 6.49 0.21
C VAL A 268 -9.33 7.56 0.78
N ASP A 269 -9.60 8.00 2.00
CA ASP A 269 -8.73 8.90 2.75
C ASP A 269 -7.67 8.16 3.57
N GLU A 270 -6.71 8.92 4.11
CA GLU A 270 -5.62 8.38 4.92
C GLU A 270 -6.12 7.73 6.23
N GLU A 271 -7.20 8.23 6.78
CA GLU A 271 -7.76 7.73 8.04
C GLU A 271 -8.34 6.33 7.84
N ALA A 272 -9.14 6.16 6.81
CA ALA A 272 -9.68 4.86 6.43
C ALA A 272 -8.55 3.84 6.13
N VAL A 273 -7.47 4.27 5.45
CA VAL A 273 -6.31 3.40 5.21
C VAL A 273 -5.64 2.99 6.52
N SER A 274 -5.42 3.94 7.44
CA SER A 274 -4.85 3.69 8.76
C SER A 274 -5.67 2.67 9.55
N ASP A 275 -6.98 2.85 9.61
CA ASP A 275 -7.90 1.98 10.33
C ASP A 275 -7.97 0.58 9.70
N ALA A 276 -7.94 0.50 8.37
CA ALA A 276 -7.89 -0.77 7.65
C ALA A 276 -6.60 -1.56 7.94
N MET A 277 -5.43 -0.87 7.99
CA MET A 277 -4.17 -1.51 8.37
C MET A 277 -4.23 -2.10 9.78
N VAL A 278 -4.80 -1.38 10.74
CA VAL A 278 -4.95 -1.87 12.12
C VAL A 278 -5.94 -3.03 12.19
N LEU A 279 -7.10 -2.94 11.50
CA LEU A 279 -8.07 -4.03 11.45
C LEU A 279 -7.45 -5.31 10.88
N LEU A 280 -6.66 -5.21 9.80
CA LEU A 280 -5.98 -6.36 9.21
C LEU A 280 -4.99 -7.00 10.19
N MET A 281 -4.22 -6.20 10.94
CA MET A 281 -3.33 -6.71 11.98
C MET A 281 -4.11 -7.34 13.14
N GLU A 282 -5.15 -6.66 13.63
CA GLU A 282 -5.89 -7.07 14.82
C GLU A 282 -6.83 -8.26 14.56
N ARG A 283 -7.56 -8.26 13.44
CA ARG A 283 -8.61 -9.24 13.16
C ARG A 283 -8.21 -10.34 12.18
N ALA A 284 -7.52 -9.97 11.10
CA ALA A 284 -7.08 -10.95 10.10
C ALA A 284 -5.70 -11.56 10.42
N LYS A 285 -4.93 -10.98 11.35
CA LYS A 285 -3.55 -11.37 11.69
C LYS A 285 -2.60 -11.25 10.49
N LEU A 286 -2.91 -10.32 9.59
CA LEU A 286 -2.14 -10.04 8.38
C LEU A 286 -1.44 -8.69 8.50
N TYR A 287 -0.15 -8.70 8.15
CA TYR A 287 0.67 -7.51 8.09
C TYR A 287 0.65 -6.97 6.65
N VAL A 288 -0.03 -5.84 6.44
CA VAL A 288 -0.32 -5.29 5.11
C VAL A 288 0.08 -3.83 5.05
N GLU A 289 0.78 -3.42 3.99
CA GLU A 289 1.12 -2.02 3.74
C GLU A 289 -0.11 -1.18 3.34
N GLY A 290 -0.02 0.15 3.50
CA GLY A 290 -1.15 1.04 3.21
C GLY A 290 -1.72 0.85 1.81
N ALA A 291 -0.86 0.70 0.80
CA ALA A 291 -1.29 0.41 -0.57
C ALA A 291 -2.06 -0.91 -0.71
N GLY A 292 -1.75 -1.90 0.11
CA GLY A 292 -2.47 -3.18 0.14
C GLY A 292 -3.77 -3.14 0.95
N ALA A 293 -3.93 -2.16 1.85
CA ALA A 293 -5.07 -2.04 2.75
C ALA A 293 -6.23 -1.21 2.17
N VAL A 294 -6.01 -0.45 1.07
CA VAL A 294 -7.02 0.48 0.52
C VAL A 294 -8.34 -0.18 0.15
N GLY A 295 -8.32 -1.44 -0.31
CA GLY A 295 -9.55 -2.17 -0.63
C GLY A 295 -10.39 -2.47 0.62
N VAL A 296 -9.75 -2.79 1.74
CA VAL A 296 -10.41 -2.94 3.05
C VAL A 296 -10.92 -1.59 3.54
N ALA A 297 -10.14 -0.52 3.35
CA ALA A 297 -10.55 0.85 3.68
C ALA A 297 -11.83 1.25 2.93
N ALA A 298 -11.92 0.93 1.63
CA ALA A 298 -13.11 1.22 0.82
C ALA A 298 -14.37 0.49 1.34
N LEU A 299 -14.25 -0.78 1.75
CA LEU A 299 -15.34 -1.52 2.39
C LEU A 299 -15.72 -0.93 3.75
N MET A 300 -14.73 -0.59 4.58
CA MET A 300 -14.97 -0.02 5.90
C MET A 300 -15.67 1.34 5.83
N ALA A 301 -15.31 2.15 4.84
CA ALA A 301 -15.92 3.46 4.58
C ALA A 301 -17.30 3.37 3.88
N GLY A 302 -17.78 2.17 3.51
CA GLY A 302 -19.05 2.00 2.79
C GLY A 302 -19.02 2.54 1.36
N LEU A 303 -17.84 2.73 0.77
CA LEU A 303 -17.67 3.19 -0.62
C LEU A 303 -17.89 2.05 -1.63
N VAL A 304 -17.74 0.83 -1.20
CA VAL A 304 -18.00 -0.37 -1.99
C VAL A 304 -18.91 -1.29 -1.19
N GLU A 305 -20.03 -1.66 -1.80
CA GLU A 305 -20.93 -2.67 -1.21
C GLU A 305 -20.50 -4.07 -1.68
N PRO A 306 -20.36 -5.02 -0.74
CA PRO A 306 -20.11 -6.42 -1.09
C PRO A 306 -21.21 -7.00 -1.97
N SER A 307 -20.86 -7.98 -2.81
CA SER A 307 -21.89 -8.67 -3.58
C SER A 307 -22.79 -9.51 -2.67
N PRO A 308 -24.12 -9.42 -2.81
CA PRO A 308 -25.04 -10.27 -2.06
C PRO A 308 -25.09 -11.73 -2.58
N ASP A 309 -24.70 -11.95 -3.85
CA ASP A 309 -24.92 -13.21 -4.57
C ASP A 309 -23.65 -14.04 -4.74
N GLY A 310 -22.58 -13.73 -3.98
CA GLY A 310 -21.32 -14.46 -4.04
C GLY A 310 -20.19 -13.73 -3.36
N SER A 311 -18.97 -14.21 -3.58
CA SER A 311 -17.78 -13.71 -2.90
C SER A 311 -17.31 -12.36 -3.45
N THR A 312 -16.99 -11.44 -2.52
CA THR A 312 -16.24 -10.21 -2.78
C THR A 312 -14.80 -10.42 -2.31
N CYS A 313 -13.87 -10.42 -3.25
CA CYS A 313 -12.45 -10.60 -2.97
C CYS A 313 -11.73 -9.26 -2.88
N VAL A 314 -11.02 -9.02 -1.78
CA VAL A 314 -10.13 -7.87 -1.62
C VAL A 314 -8.68 -8.31 -1.81
N VAL A 315 -7.96 -7.65 -2.72
CA VAL A 315 -6.55 -7.94 -2.98
C VAL A 315 -5.66 -7.16 -2.02
N LEU A 316 -4.99 -7.87 -1.11
CA LEU A 316 -3.97 -7.32 -0.22
C LEU A 316 -2.62 -7.33 -0.93
N SER A 317 -2.33 -6.30 -1.70
CA SER A 317 -1.30 -6.29 -2.73
C SER A 317 0.15 -6.40 -2.24
N GLY A 318 0.42 -6.05 -0.97
CA GLY A 318 1.76 -6.11 -0.38
C GLY A 318 1.78 -5.92 1.13
N GLY A 319 2.91 -6.29 1.75
CA GLY A 319 3.15 -6.20 3.18
C GLY A 319 4.47 -5.53 3.56
N ASN A 320 5.13 -4.83 2.64
CA ASN A 320 6.43 -4.18 2.88
C ASN A 320 6.28 -2.82 3.60
N VAL A 321 5.59 -2.85 4.74
CA VAL A 321 5.37 -1.68 5.62
C VAL A 321 6.71 -1.17 6.17
N ASP A 322 6.85 0.14 6.25
CA ASP A 322 7.91 0.74 7.05
C ASP A 322 7.58 0.53 8.54
N LEU A 323 8.43 -0.23 9.23
CA LEU A 323 8.25 -0.56 10.65
C LEU A 323 8.18 0.69 11.55
N GLY A 324 8.78 1.80 11.13
CA GLY A 324 8.71 3.07 11.85
C GLY A 324 7.31 3.67 11.92
N VAL A 325 6.44 3.34 10.96
CA VAL A 325 5.05 3.86 10.89
C VAL A 325 4.11 3.11 11.85
N VAL A 326 4.35 1.81 12.09
CA VAL A 326 3.43 0.94 12.85
C VAL A 326 3.14 1.43 14.27
N PRO A 327 4.12 1.87 15.08
CA PRO A 327 3.82 2.41 16.41
C PRO A 327 2.92 3.65 16.35
N ALA A 328 3.04 4.48 15.32
CA ALA A 328 2.19 5.66 15.14
C ALA A 328 0.75 5.27 14.78
N LEU A 329 0.57 4.28 13.89
CA LEU A 329 -0.75 3.73 13.55
C LEU A 329 -1.46 3.17 14.79
N ILE A 330 -0.77 2.35 15.57
CA ILE A 330 -1.34 1.76 16.80
C ILE A 330 -1.70 2.85 17.80
N ARG A 331 -0.79 3.81 18.06
CA ARG A 331 -1.08 4.92 18.99
C ARG A 331 -2.30 5.75 18.55
N ARG A 332 -2.40 6.05 17.24
CA ARG A 332 -3.56 6.76 16.69
C ARG A 332 -4.84 5.95 16.92
N HIS A 333 -4.84 4.67 16.57
CA HIS A 333 -6.00 3.79 16.76
C HIS A 333 -6.44 3.75 18.23
N GLU A 334 -5.51 3.53 19.16
CA GLU A 334 -5.79 3.52 20.60
C GLU A 334 -6.38 4.86 21.09
N THR A 335 -5.89 5.98 20.53
CA THR A 335 -6.40 7.31 20.85
C THR A 335 -7.82 7.52 20.33
N MET A 336 -8.09 7.15 19.07
CA MET A 336 -9.43 7.25 18.46
C MET A 336 -10.44 6.32 19.14
N ALA A 337 -10.01 5.12 19.53
CA ALA A 337 -10.80 4.18 20.34
C ALA A 337 -10.95 4.61 21.80
N GLN A 338 -10.40 5.78 22.17
CA GLN A 338 -10.38 6.31 23.53
C GLN A 338 -9.82 5.33 24.60
N ARG A 339 -8.92 4.45 24.17
CA ARG A 339 -8.14 3.57 25.07
C ARG A 339 -6.85 4.24 25.52
N ARG A 340 -6.48 5.35 24.90
CA ARG A 340 -5.36 6.20 25.25
C ARG A 340 -5.87 7.59 25.59
N LEU A 341 -5.76 7.97 26.87
CA LEU A 341 -6.26 9.23 27.40
C LEU A 341 -5.08 10.17 27.68
N TYR A 342 -5.10 11.32 27.04
CA TYR A 342 -4.17 12.41 27.30
C TYR A 342 -4.82 13.43 28.23
N VAL A 343 -4.17 13.73 29.34
CA VAL A 343 -4.66 14.69 30.33
C VAL A 343 -3.61 15.73 30.67
N PHE A 344 -4.09 16.91 30.92
CA PHE A 344 -3.34 18.00 31.54
C PHE A 344 -3.98 18.30 32.89
N ALA A 345 -3.22 18.24 33.98
CA ALA A 345 -3.70 18.51 35.32
C ALA A 345 -2.82 19.52 36.03
N ARG A 346 -3.44 20.48 36.74
CA ARG A 346 -2.73 21.36 37.67
C ARG A 346 -2.62 20.68 39.04
N ILE A 347 -1.42 20.70 39.62
CA ILE A 347 -1.15 20.13 40.92
C ILE A 347 -0.36 21.10 41.77
N SER A 348 -0.45 20.91 43.12
CA SER A 348 0.39 21.66 44.05
C SER A 348 1.87 21.29 43.89
N ASP A 349 2.75 22.30 43.77
CA ASP A 349 4.21 22.12 43.72
C ASP A 349 4.79 21.88 45.12
N ARG A 350 4.28 20.85 45.79
CA ARG A 350 4.74 20.39 47.10
C ARG A 350 5.11 18.91 47.02
N PRO A 351 5.99 18.43 47.93
CA PRO A 351 6.28 17.01 48.04
C PRO A 351 5.00 16.16 48.13
N GLY A 352 4.90 15.14 47.29
CA GLY A 352 3.74 14.25 47.20
C GLY A 352 2.60 14.74 46.32
N GLY A 353 2.65 15.94 45.72
CA GLY A 353 1.60 16.44 44.83
C GLY A 353 1.36 15.51 43.62
N LEU A 354 2.40 15.19 42.88
CA LEU A 354 2.34 14.23 41.76
C LEU A 354 1.96 12.83 42.23
N ALA A 355 2.55 12.35 43.33
CA ALA A 355 2.31 10.99 43.82
C ALA A 355 0.81 10.75 44.13
N ARG A 356 0.11 11.74 44.70
CA ARG A 356 -1.33 11.64 44.96
C ARG A 356 -2.15 11.59 43.70
N LEU A 357 -1.81 12.39 42.68
CA LEU A 357 -2.50 12.32 41.41
C LEU A 357 -2.33 10.95 40.71
N LEU A 358 -1.09 10.43 40.71
CA LEU A 358 -0.81 9.11 40.14
C LEU A 358 -1.48 7.97 40.90
N ALA A 359 -1.53 8.05 42.22
CA ALA A 359 -2.28 7.09 43.04
C ALA A 359 -3.77 7.10 42.69
N LEU A 360 -4.39 8.27 42.51
CA LEU A 360 -5.77 8.38 42.10
C LEU A 360 -6.02 7.71 40.74
N PHE A 361 -5.15 7.91 39.78
CA PHE A 361 -5.27 7.25 38.46
C PHE A 361 -5.20 5.71 38.61
N ALA A 362 -4.26 5.22 39.42
CA ALA A 362 -4.10 3.79 39.69
C ALA A 362 -5.31 3.21 40.43
N ASP A 363 -5.85 3.90 41.43
CA ASP A 363 -7.03 3.47 42.22
C ASP A 363 -8.29 3.36 41.34
N HIS A 364 -8.35 4.15 40.24
CA HIS A 364 -9.41 4.08 39.26
C HIS A 364 -9.08 3.16 38.04
N GLY A 365 -7.98 2.38 38.14
CA GLY A 365 -7.62 1.36 37.16
C GLY A 365 -7.04 1.88 35.85
N ALA A 366 -6.59 3.13 35.82
CA ALA A 366 -5.86 3.69 34.68
C ALA A 366 -4.36 3.40 34.81
N ASN A 367 -3.76 2.86 33.76
CA ASN A 367 -2.33 2.57 33.71
C ASN A 367 -1.55 3.78 33.15
N LEU A 368 -0.50 4.19 33.85
CA LEU A 368 0.35 5.31 33.42
C LEU A 368 1.30 4.85 32.32
N ILE A 369 1.22 5.49 31.14
CA ILE A 369 2.14 5.27 30.02
C ILE A 369 3.30 6.26 30.09
N ASP A 370 2.98 7.55 30.29
CA ASP A 370 3.98 8.62 30.34
C ASP A 370 3.51 9.76 31.23
N VAL A 371 4.47 10.49 31.83
CA VAL A 371 4.19 11.66 32.65
C VAL A 371 5.30 12.69 32.51
N THR A 372 4.90 13.93 32.26
CA THR A 372 5.82 15.06 32.13
C THR A 372 5.39 16.20 33.04
N HIS A 373 6.32 16.73 33.84
CA HIS A 373 6.12 18.00 34.58
C HIS A 373 6.26 19.18 33.62
N VAL A 374 5.27 20.07 33.64
CA VAL A 374 5.25 21.31 32.85
C VAL A 374 5.32 22.48 33.83
N ARG A 375 6.46 23.13 33.88
CA ARG A 375 6.71 24.26 34.81
C ARG A 375 6.70 25.62 34.14
N ASP A 376 6.96 25.66 32.83
CA ASP A 376 7.09 26.89 32.04
C ASP A 376 6.13 26.88 30.85
N GLY A 377 5.80 28.06 30.34
CA GLY A 377 4.98 28.22 29.13
C GLY A 377 3.47 27.99 29.33
N VAL A 378 3.01 27.89 30.59
CA VAL A 378 1.60 27.76 30.97
C VAL A 378 1.25 28.73 32.10
N ASP A 379 -0.03 29.16 32.14
CA ASP A 379 -0.52 30.05 33.21
C ASP A 379 -0.72 29.21 34.50
N LEU A 380 0.23 29.30 35.41
CA LEU A 380 0.27 28.60 36.72
C LEU A 380 0.47 29.62 37.87
N HIS A 381 -0.19 29.33 38.97
CA HIS A 381 0.12 30.02 40.19
C HIS A 381 1.52 29.64 40.71
N VAL A 382 2.22 30.56 41.39
CA VAL A 382 3.62 30.38 41.86
C VAL A 382 3.86 29.14 42.73
N ARG A 383 2.82 28.52 43.28
CA ARG A 383 2.86 27.30 44.08
C ARG A 383 2.24 26.07 43.39
N GLU A 384 2.03 26.19 42.10
CA GLU A 384 1.47 25.13 41.24
C GLU A 384 2.48 24.71 40.21
N THR A 385 2.32 23.49 39.76
CA THR A 385 2.94 22.95 38.55
C THR A 385 1.87 22.22 37.75
N ALA A 386 2.09 22.05 36.48
CA ALA A 386 1.22 21.21 35.66
C ALA A 386 1.85 19.84 35.40
N VAL A 387 1.00 18.89 35.15
CA VAL A 387 1.37 17.53 34.75
C VAL A 387 0.64 17.21 33.47
N GLN A 388 1.38 16.82 32.46
CA GLN A 388 0.84 16.19 31.27
C GLN A 388 1.04 14.68 31.44
N ALA A 389 -0.05 13.91 31.42
CA ALA A 389 0.02 12.46 31.55
C ALA A 389 -0.70 11.77 30.39
N THR A 390 -0.14 10.64 29.98
CA THR A 390 -0.77 9.71 29.04
C THR A 390 -1.15 8.45 29.82
N LEU A 391 -2.43 8.13 29.79
CA LEU A 391 -2.99 6.99 30.51
C LEU A 391 -3.56 5.97 29.54
N GLU A 392 -3.38 4.68 29.82
CA GLU A 392 -4.12 3.61 29.20
C GLU A 392 -5.41 3.38 29.99
N VAL A 393 -6.54 3.37 29.28
CA VAL A 393 -7.89 3.20 29.82
C VAL A 393 -8.67 2.16 29.01
N ARG A 394 -9.79 1.67 29.54
CA ARG A 394 -10.56 0.59 28.91
C ARG A 394 -11.53 1.05 27.82
N GLY A 395 -11.62 2.36 27.59
CA GLY A 395 -12.52 2.98 26.62
C GLY A 395 -13.14 4.27 27.13
N PRO A 396 -14.10 4.86 26.39
CA PRO A 396 -14.64 6.18 26.68
C PRO A 396 -15.23 6.32 28.08
N ASP A 397 -16.06 5.38 28.52
CA ASP A 397 -16.71 5.45 29.84
C ASP A 397 -15.69 5.43 30.98
N HIS A 398 -14.62 4.65 30.81
CA HIS A 398 -13.55 4.60 31.80
C HIS A 398 -12.72 5.88 31.79
N ALA A 399 -12.45 6.46 30.64
CA ALA A 399 -11.77 7.75 30.51
C ALA A 399 -12.53 8.87 31.21
N GLU A 400 -13.84 8.94 31.02
CA GLU A 400 -14.72 9.90 31.70
C GLU A 400 -14.74 9.69 33.22
N ALA A 401 -14.81 8.44 33.68
CA ALA A 401 -14.78 8.11 35.11
C ALA A 401 -13.48 8.56 35.78
N VAL A 402 -12.34 8.37 35.12
CA VAL A 402 -11.01 8.81 35.62
C VAL A 402 -10.95 10.33 35.71
N ILE A 403 -11.41 11.06 34.69
CA ILE A 403 -11.44 12.53 34.70
C ILE A 403 -12.37 13.05 35.79
N ALA A 404 -13.58 12.49 35.91
CA ALA A 404 -14.56 12.87 36.92
C ALA A 404 -14.03 12.65 38.36
N ALA A 405 -13.36 11.53 38.61
CA ALA A 405 -12.74 11.24 39.89
C ALA A 405 -11.65 12.24 40.27
N ALA A 406 -10.80 12.59 39.31
CA ALA A 406 -9.75 13.59 39.49
C ALA A 406 -10.34 14.98 39.77
N SER A 407 -11.36 15.38 39.02
CA SER A 407 -12.08 16.63 39.25
C SER A 407 -12.77 16.67 40.60
N ALA A 408 -13.42 15.59 41.04
CA ALA A 408 -14.03 15.46 42.34
C ALA A 408 -13.02 15.53 43.49
N ALA A 409 -11.78 15.07 43.28
CA ALA A 409 -10.68 15.20 44.21
C ALA A 409 -10.04 16.60 44.23
N GLY A 410 -10.56 17.56 43.46
CA GLY A 410 -10.14 18.96 43.43
C GLY A 410 -9.01 19.26 42.46
N TYR A 411 -8.67 18.37 41.52
CA TYR A 411 -7.70 18.66 40.47
C TYR A 411 -8.36 19.44 39.33
N ASP A 412 -7.70 20.50 38.87
CA ASP A 412 -8.04 21.14 37.58
C ASP A 412 -7.42 20.28 36.48
N ILE A 413 -8.22 19.35 35.99
CA ILE A 413 -7.83 18.37 34.97
C ILE A 413 -8.67 18.55 33.71
N ARG A 414 -8.00 18.48 32.57
CA ARG A 414 -8.65 18.55 31.26
C ARG A 414 -8.05 17.50 30.31
N ARG A 415 -8.89 16.99 29.44
CA ARG A 415 -8.46 16.17 28.31
C ARG A 415 -7.70 17.06 27.31
N THR A 416 -6.57 16.58 26.82
CA THR A 416 -5.83 17.17 25.71
C THR A 416 -5.84 16.18 24.55
N LEU A 417 -6.07 16.67 23.33
CA LEU A 417 -6.01 15.85 22.11
C LEU A 417 -4.56 15.70 21.65
#